data_687bea5c80990662770c11d4a2c8da00
#
_entry.id   687bea5c80990662770c11d4a2c8da00
#
_cell.length_a   1.000
_cell.length_b   1.000
_cell.length_c   1.000
_cell.angle_alpha   90.00
_cell.angle_beta   90.00
_cell.angle_gamma   90.00
#
_symmetry.space_group_name_H-M   'P 1'
#
loop_
_entity.id
_entity.type
_entity.pdbx_description
1 polymer ?
#
loop_
_entity_poly.entity_id
_entity_poly.type
_entity_poly.pdbx_seq_one_letter_code
_entity_poly.pdbx_strand_id
1 'polypeptide(L)'
;MCKPQDFVTILIVFASCLLSVSSCEDKPLDDEIDQDEFLVAQPSGYINLSAQATANSYILTQGGAYCIAVVKGNDSDEWLSKTSSAAVLWETFGTSTAPKVGDLIKSVSYKDGYIAFQTADIFKEGNAVIAAKDAEGNILWSWHIWMTDQPQEHVYKNNAGTMMDRNLGATSSTPGDAGAHGLLYQWGRKDPFLNASFIIENYTTYLPHAKSTISWTSIVPAYPWYGTIDYATSNPTTLISVPYNVGNYDWFYTSSSNLTDNRSE
;
A
#
# COMPACT_ATOMS: atom_id res chain seq x y z
N MET A 1 -21.80 43.98 48.51
CA MET A 1 -21.91 43.69 49.97
C MET A 1 -21.57 42.26 50.22
N CYS A 2 -20.60 42.06 51.12
CA CYS A 2 -20.19 40.84 51.85
C CYS A 2 -19.80 39.55 51.09
N LYS A 3 -18.49 39.32 51.07
CA LYS A 3 -17.85 38.02 51.38
C LYS A 3 -18.19 37.66 52.86
N PRO A 4 -18.03 36.41 53.37
CA PRO A 4 -16.75 35.70 53.48
C PRO A 4 -16.83 34.14 53.45
N GLN A 5 -15.72 33.55 53.28
CA GLN A 5 -14.82 32.73 54.14
C GLN A 5 -14.95 31.21 54.12
N ASP A 6 -13.86 30.64 53.75
CA ASP A 6 -13.12 29.45 54.18
C ASP A 6 -13.75 28.49 55.19
N PHE A 7 -13.67 27.18 54.88
CA PHE A 7 -13.35 26.15 55.88
C PHE A 7 -12.55 25.00 55.24
N VAL A 8 -11.32 24.90 55.65
CA VAL A 8 -10.42 23.76 55.55
C VAL A 8 -10.94 22.68 56.54
N THR A 9 -11.10 21.47 56.10
CA THR A 9 -11.20 20.34 57.03
C THR A 9 -10.28 19.22 56.58
N ILE A 10 -9.20 19.13 57.33
CA ILE A 10 -8.27 17.99 57.39
C ILE A 10 -9.00 16.85 58.10
N LEU A 11 -8.96 15.63 57.52
CA LEU A 11 -9.23 14.42 58.28
C LEU A 11 -8.15 13.39 58.06
N ILE A 12 -7.57 13.03 59.19
CA ILE A 12 -6.42 12.15 59.37
C ILE A 12 -6.93 10.70 59.54
N VAL A 13 -6.32 9.79 58.77
CA VAL A 13 -5.82 8.44 59.12
C VAL A 13 -6.67 7.45 59.87
N PHE A 14 -6.76 6.27 59.37
CA PHE A 14 -6.38 5.05 60.13
C PHE A 14 -5.90 3.96 59.18
N ALA A 15 -4.67 3.53 59.37
CA ALA A 15 -4.08 2.34 58.81
C ALA A 15 -4.63 1.10 59.50
N SER A 16 -5.10 0.15 58.80
CA SER A 16 -5.22 -1.23 59.27
C SER A 16 -4.65 -2.21 58.24
N CYS A 17 -3.50 -2.73 58.67
CA CYS A 17 -2.82 -3.84 58.02
C CYS A 17 -3.70 -5.11 58.11
N LEU A 18 -4.14 -5.63 56.96
CA LEU A 18 -4.60 -6.98 56.84
C LEU A 18 -3.77 -7.70 55.81
N LEU A 19 -2.89 -8.55 56.30
CA LEU A 19 -2.17 -9.54 55.50
C LEU A 19 -3.16 -10.56 54.96
N SER A 20 -3.45 -10.50 53.69
CA SER A 20 -4.03 -11.60 52.94
C SER A 20 -2.98 -12.17 52.00
N VAL A 21 -2.51 -13.36 52.30
CA VAL A 21 -1.76 -14.24 51.38
C VAL A 21 -2.71 -14.58 50.23
N SER A 22 -2.45 -14.04 49.07
CA SER A 22 -3.09 -14.46 47.84
C SER A 22 -2.11 -15.26 47.02
N SER A 23 -2.57 -16.39 46.62
CA SER A 23 -2.01 -17.41 45.75
C SER A 23 -1.47 -16.77 44.46
N CYS A 24 -0.25 -17.12 44.08
CA CYS A 24 0.26 -16.91 42.72
C CYS A 24 -0.57 -17.76 41.75
N GLU A 25 -1.44 -17.15 41.00
CA GLU A 25 -1.85 -17.66 39.68
C GLU A 25 -0.91 -17.06 38.65
N ASP A 26 -0.14 -17.93 37.99
CA ASP A 26 0.63 -17.61 36.81
C ASP A 26 -0.33 -17.20 35.69
N LYS A 27 -0.51 -15.89 35.49
CA LYS A 27 -1.06 -15.37 34.24
C LYS A 27 0.02 -15.48 33.19
N PRO A 28 -0.30 -15.94 31.96
CA PRO A 28 0.58 -15.77 30.83
C PRO A 28 0.89 -14.27 30.66
N LEU A 29 2.16 -13.96 30.47
CA LEU A 29 2.60 -12.66 29.97
C LEU A 29 2.01 -12.53 28.55
N ASP A 30 0.86 -11.90 28.43
CA ASP A 30 0.48 -11.24 27.20
C ASP A 30 1.49 -10.10 27.04
N ASP A 31 2.39 -10.24 26.10
CA ASP A 31 3.19 -9.15 25.57
C ASP A 31 2.21 -8.15 24.90
N GLU A 32 1.53 -7.32 25.70
CA GLU A 32 0.98 -6.08 25.20
C GLU A 32 2.16 -5.25 24.76
N ILE A 33 2.45 -5.28 23.46
CA ILE A 33 3.36 -4.34 22.82
C ILE A 33 2.71 -2.97 23.02
N ASP A 34 3.33 -2.17 23.89
CA ASP A 34 2.93 -0.81 24.19
C ASP A 34 2.95 -0.01 22.86
N GLN A 35 1.76 0.29 22.32
CA GLN A 35 1.61 1.00 21.04
C GLN A 35 2.04 2.45 21.13
N ASP A 36 2.30 2.97 22.33
CA ASP A 36 2.74 4.36 22.53
C ASP A 36 4.23 4.60 22.24
N GLU A 37 5.04 3.56 21.98
CA GLU A 37 6.50 3.70 21.78
C GLU A 37 6.90 3.91 20.30
N PHE A 38 5.94 3.98 19.36
CA PHE A 38 6.21 4.14 17.92
C PHE A 38 5.94 5.56 17.38
N LEU A 39 6.14 6.60 18.20
CA LEU A 39 6.22 7.97 17.67
C LEU A 39 7.58 8.19 17.00
N VAL A 40 7.81 7.49 15.92
CA VAL A 40 9.03 7.67 15.14
C VAL A 40 8.96 8.99 14.39
N ALA A 41 9.96 9.84 14.63
CA ALA A 41 10.02 11.14 13.99
C ALA A 41 10.15 10.98 12.46
N GLN A 42 9.25 11.64 11.74
CA GLN A 42 9.32 11.74 10.29
C GLN A 42 10.72 12.15 9.83
N PRO A 43 11.28 11.55 8.77
CA PRO A 43 12.56 11.97 8.21
C PRO A 43 12.55 13.46 7.82
N SER A 44 13.52 14.23 8.33
CA SER A 44 13.61 15.66 8.05
C SER A 44 13.99 15.90 6.57
N GLY A 45 13.39 16.93 5.95
CA GLY A 45 13.64 17.26 4.55
C GLY A 45 12.86 16.46 3.52
N TYR A 46 11.94 15.59 3.96
CA TYR A 46 11.04 14.84 3.11
C TYR A 46 9.60 15.29 3.26
N ILE A 47 8.85 15.32 2.16
CA ILE A 47 7.40 15.54 2.17
C ILE A 47 6.74 14.21 2.55
N ASN A 48 6.01 14.18 3.67
CA ASN A 48 5.30 12.98 4.12
C ASN A 48 3.96 12.84 3.39
N LEU A 49 3.86 11.87 2.52
CA LEU A 49 2.63 11.59 1.75
C LEU A 49 1.54 10.94 2.62
N SER A 50 1.92 10.33 3.74
CA SER A 50 1.01 9.67 4.69
C SER A 50 0.55 10.60 5.82
N ALA A 51 0.90 11.90 5.79
CA ALA A 51 0.66 12.81 6.91
C ALA A 51 -0.82 13.03 7.23
N GLN A 52 -1.70 12.91 6.26
CA GLN A 52 -3.15 13.08 6.43
C GLN A 52 -3.89 11.75 6.48
N ALA A 53 -3.49 10.81 5.65
CA ALA A 53 -4.08 9.48 5.56
C ALA A 53 -3.09 8.50 4.93
N THR A 54 -3.15 7.24 5.34
CA THR A 54 -2.39 6.17 4.70
C THR A 54 -3.14 5.65 3.47
N ALA A 55 -2.40 5.34 2.41
CA ALA A 55 -2.96 4.84 1.17
C ALA A 55 -2.07 3.75 0.56
N ASN A 56 -2.59 3.00 -0.39
CA ASN A 56 -1.83 2.05 -1.20
C ASN A 56 -1.25 2.68 -2.48
N SER A 57 -1.70 3.90 -2.81
CA SER A 57 -1.24 4.64 -3.98
C SER A 57 -1.15 6.13 -3.64
N TYR A 58 -0.09 6.78 -4.11
CA TYR A 58 0.16 8.21 -3.93
C TYR A 58 0.45 8.87 -5.27
N ILE A 59 -0.15 10.06 -5.49
CA ILE A 59 0.08 10.86 -6.70
C ILE A 59 1.17 11.88 -6.41
N LEU A 60 2.15 11.96 -7.31
CA LEU A 60 3.18 13.00 -7.30
C LEU A 60 3.05 13.87 -8.54
N THR A 61 2.91 15.17 -8.33
CA THR A 61 2.77 16.16 -9.41
C THR A 61 4.06 16.91 -9.71
N GLN A 62 5.12 16.64 -8.94
CA GLN A 62 6.43 17.28 -9.08
C GLN A 62 7.55 16.40 -8.55
N GLY A 63 8.77 16.70 -8.96
CA GLY A 63 9.97 16.07 -8.41
C GLY A 63 10.27 16.53 -6.99
N GLY A 64 10.87 15.63 -6.18
CA GLY A 64 11.23 15.96 -4.81
C GLY A 64 11.69 14.76 -3.98
N ALA A 65 11.85 15.03 -2.69
CA ALA A 65 12.12 14.04 -1.66
C ALA A 65 10.83 13.77 -0.86
N TYR A 66 10.42 12.53 -0.81
CA TYR A 66 9.16 12.10 -0.22
C TYR A 66 9.37 10.96 0.77
N CYS A 67 8.48 10.84 1.74
CA CYS A 67 8.40 9.66 2.58
C CYS A 67 6.96 9.18 2.76
N ILE A 68 6.82 7.89 3.05
CA ILE A 68 5.57 7.23 3.40
C ILE A 68 5.77 6.43 4.70
N ALA A 69 4.79 6.45 5.58
CA ALA A 69 4.76 5.59 6.74
C ALA A 69 4.64 4.12 6.30
N VAL A 70 5.36 3.24 6.95
CA VAL A 70 5.36 1.81 6.64
C VAL A 70 4.20 1.13 7.37
N VAL A 71 3.01 1.54 6.98
CA VAL A 71 1.73 1.07 7.49
C VAL A 71 0.93 0.53 6.31
N LYS A 72 0.12 -0.50 6.49
CA LYS A 72 -0.82 -0.93 5.45
C LYS A 72 -1.73 0.24 5.09
N GLY A 73 -2.02 0.42 3.81
CA GLY A 73 -2.84 1.55 3.33
C GLY A 73 -4.30 1.49 3.79
N ASN A 74 -5.10 2.46 3.35
CA ASN A 74 -6.53 2.61 3.66
C ASN A 74 -6.81 2.87 5.15
N ASP A 75 -6.07 3.81 5.74
CA ASP A 75 -6.19 4.23 7.13
C ASP A 75 -6.00 3.09 8.15
N SER A 76 -5.26 2.06 7.77
CA SER A 76 -4.87 1.00 8.69
C SER A 76 -3.84 1.51 9.70
N ASP A 77 -3.99 1.10 10.94
CA ASP A 77 -3.01 1.32 12.01
C ASP A 77 -1.95 0.21 12.07
N GLU A 78 -2.01 -0.75 11.15
CA GLU A 78 -1.13 -1.91 11.15
C GLU A 78 0.26 -1.55 10.62
N TRP A 79 1.19 -1.32 11.53
CA TRP A 79 2.60 -1.10 11.25
C TRP A 79 3.30 -2.39 10.83
N LEU A 80 4.14 -2.28 9.81
CA LEU A 80 4.96 -3.40 9.33
C LEU A 80 6.28 -3.44 10.11
N SER A 81 6.22 -3.80 11.38
CA SER A 81 7.33 -3.76 12.34
C SER A 81 8.54 -4.62 11.94
N LYS A 82 8.34 -5.65 11.09
CA LYS A 82 9.43 -6.51 10.58
C LYS A 82 10.19 -5.89 9.41
N THR A 83 9.84 -4.68 8.97
CA THR A 83 10.53 -4.04 7.85
C THR A 83 11.99 -3.76 8.20
N SER A 84 12.89 -4.16 7.33
CA SER A 84 14.33 -3.91 7.44
C SER A 84 14.90 -3.13 6.27
N SER A 85 14.23 -3.15 5.12
CA SER A 85 14.66 -2.47 3.91
C SER A 85 13.49 -2.07 3.00
N ALA A 86 13.79 -1.22 2.02
CA ALA A 86 12.85 -0.85 0.96
C ALA A 86 13.51 -0.96 -0.41
N ALA A 87 12.71 -1.24 -1.45
CA ALA A 87 13.20 -1.35 -2.81
C ALA A 87 12.14 -0.84 -3.80
N VAL A 88 12.60 -0.26 -4.93
CA VAL A 88 11.74 -0.07 -6.11
C VAL A 88 11.61 -1.42 -6.79
N LEU A 89 10.39 -1.89 -6.98
CA LEU A 89 10.12 -3.16 -7.66
C LEU A 89 10.16 -3.01 -9.17
N TRP A 90 9.53 -1.95 -9.68
CA TRP A 90 9.50 -1.64 -11.11
C TRP A 90 9.13 -0.18 -11.35
N GLU A 91 9.46 0.29 -12.56
CA GLU A 91 9.13 1.60 -13.09
C GLU A 91 8.63 1.47 -14.53
N THR A 92 7.72 2.35 -14.96
CA THR A 92 7.24 2.47 -16.33
C THR A 92 6.86 3.91 -16.66
N PHE A 93 7.06 4.33 -17.91
CA PHE A 93 6.48 5.57 -18.43
C PHE A 93 5.03 5.39 -18.93
N GLY A 94 4.47 4.19 -18.85
CA GLY A 94 3.15 3.88 -19.40
C GLY A 94 3.12 3.78 -20.93
N THR A 95 4.28 3.80 -21.59
CA THR A 95 4.44 3.81 -23.05
C THR A 95 5.30 2.63 -23.53
N SER A 96 5.51 2.55 -24.85
CA SER A 96 6.41 1.57 -25.46
C SER A 96 7.90 1.84 -25.21
N THR A 97 8.24 2.97 -24.58
CA THR A 97 9.62 3.30 -24.17
C THR A 97 9.90 2.70 -22.80
N ALA A 98 10.94 1.89 -22.70
CA ALA A 98 11.37 1.32 -21.42
C ALA A 98 12.17 2.36 -20.61
N PRO A 99 11.82 2.62 -19.34
CA PRO A 99 12.70 3.38 -18.46
C PRO A 99 13.94 2.54 -18.09
N LYS A 100 14.99 3.23 -17.67
CA LYS A 100 16.08 2.62 -16.92
C LYS A 100 15.74 2.68 -15.43
N VAL A 101 16.31 1.79 -14.66
CA VAL A 101 16.19 1.83 -13.18
C VAL A 101 16.69 3.19 -12.68
N GLY A 102 15.86 3.87 -11.90
CA GLY A 102 16.14 5.21 -11.39
C GLY A 102 15.67 6.37 -12.27
N ASP A 103 15.04 6.09 -13.40
CA ASP A 103 14.50 7.13 -14.29
C ASP A 103 13.30 7.86 -13.70
N LEU A 104 12.59 7.24 -12.77
CA LEU A 104 11.50 7.84 -12.00
C LEU A 104 11.89 8.02 -10.53
N ILE A 105 12.34 6.96 -9.86
CA ILE A 105 12.74 6.95 -8.45
C ILE A 105 14.25 6.73 -8.36
N LYS A 106 14.99 7.81 -8.12
CA LYS A 106 16.46 7.83 -8.07
C LYS A 106 17.03 7.05 -6.90
N SER A 107 16.36 7.11 -5.75
CA SER A 107 16.79 6.43 -4.53
C SER A 107 15.61 6.08 -3.65
N VAL A 108 15.74 5.00 -2.89
CA VAL A 108 14.78 4.56 -1.87
C VAL A 108 15.56 4.00 -0.68
N SER A 109 15.06 4.24 0.52
CA SER A 109 15.62 3.71 1.76
C SER A 109 14.51 3.51 2.79
N TYR A 110 14.74 2.62 3.74
CA TYR A 110 13.91 2.46 4.93
C TYR A 110 14.68 2.96 6.14
N LYS A 111 14.01 3.72 6.95
CA LYS A 111 14.53 4.15 8.26
C LYS A 111 13.37 4.47 9.20
N ASP A 112 13.46 3.92 10.41
CA ASP A 112 12.60 4.31 11.52
C ASP A 112 11.11 4.40 11.14
N GLY A 113 10.53 3.30 10.63
CA GLY A 113 9.11 3.24 10.27
C GLY A 113 8.70 3.99 8.99
N TYR A 114 9.63 4.60 8.28
CA TYR A 114 9.37 5.31 7.02
C TYR A 114 10.18 4.76 5.86
N ILE A 115 9.57 4.69 4.69
CA ILE A 115 10.27 4.59 3.42
C ILE A 115 10.46 6.01 2.90
N ALA A 116 11.73 6.43 2.80
CA ALA A 116 12.14 7.69 2.21
C ALA A 116 12.65 7.46 0.79
N PHE A 117 12.21 8.26 -0.16
CA PHE A 117 12.63 8.13 -1.55
C PHE A 117 12.76 9.51 -2.23
N GLN A 118 13.54 9.54 -3.30
CA GLN A 118 13.71 10.73 -4.14
C GLN A 118 13.33 10.38 -5.58
N THR A 119 12.61 11.28 -6.23
CA THR A 119 12.41 11.20 -7.68
C THR A 119 13.70 11.49 -8.44
N ALA A 120 13.75 11.16 -9.72
CA ALA A 120 14.84 11.58 -10.59
C ALA A 120 14.97 13.12 -10.60
N ASP A 121 16.17 13.61 -10.89
CA ASP A 121 16.49 15.05 -10.90
C ASP A 121 15.63 15.83 -11.92
N ILE A 122 15.24 15.18 -13.01
CA ILE A 122 14.27 15.68 -13.97
C ILE A 122 12.99 14.86 -13.75
N PHE A 123 11.94 15.54 -13.30
CA PHE A 123 10.65 14.90 -13.13
C PHE A 123 10.11 14.38 -14.47
N LYS A 124 9.72 13.13 -14.48
CA LYS A 124 9.07 12.47 -15.62
C LYS A 124 7.78 11.82 -15.15
N GLU A 125 6.77 11.84 -15.97
CA GLU A 125 5.54 11.14 -15.71
C GLU A 125 5.71 9.63 -15.88
N GLY A 126 4.99 8.87 -15.06
CA GLY A 126 5.07 7.41 -15.07
C GLY A 126 4.54 6.79 -13.78
N ASN A 127 4.87 5.54 -13.61
CA ASN A 127 4.45 4.78 -12.44
C ASN A 127 5.63 3.97 -11.90
N ALA A 128 5.70 3.89 -10.59
CA ALA A 128 6.65 3.04 -9.88
C ALA A 128 5.94 2.28 -8.76
N VAL A 129 6.45 1.12 -8.39
CA VAL A 129 6.04 0.42 -7.17
C VAL A 129 7.22 0.27 -6.24
N ILE A 130 7.04 0.70 -5.00
CA ILE A 130 8.02 0.58 -3.92
C ILE A 130 7.51 -0.47 -2.95
N ALA A 131 8.41 -1.29 -2.40
CA ALA A 131 8.07 -2.31 -1.41
C ALA A 131 8.89 -2.17 -0.14
N ALA A 132 8.25 -2.49 1.00
CA ALA A 132 8.91 -2.82 2.26
C ALA A 132 9.27 -4.30 2.28
N LYS A 133 10.47 -4.61 2.78
CA LYS A 133 10.98 -5.98 2.88
C LYS A 133 11.49 -6.29 4.28
N ASP A 134 11.34 -7.55 4.67
CA ASP A 134 11.95 -8.07 5.90
C ASP A 134 13.46 -8.29 5.76
N ALA A 135 14.09 -8.83 6.81
CA ALA A 135 15.52 -9.12 6.83
C ALA A 135 15.94 -10.23 5.85
N GLU A 136 15.03 -11.12 5.51
CA GLU A 136 15.20 -12.22 4.56
C GLU A 136 14.96 -11.75 3.10
N GLY A 137 14.49 -10.52 2.91
CA GLY A 137 14.21 -9.93 1.61
C GLY A 137 12.80 -10.22 1.07
N ASN A 138 11.92 -10.84 1.88
CA ASN A 138 10.53 -11.05 1.50
C ASN A 138 9.76 -9.74 1.50
N ILE A 139 8.83 -9.58 0.56
CA ILE A 139 7.99 -8.40 0.48
C ILE A 139 6.89 -8.49 1.53
N LEU A 140 6.83 -7.49 2.40
CA LEU A 140 5.79 -7.35 3.43
C LEU A 140 4.59 -6.55 2.92
N TRP A 141 4.84 -5.50 2.12
CA TRP A 141 3.84 -4.65 1.50
C TRP A 141 4.43 -3.86 0.35
N SER A 142 3.58 -3.28 -0.49
CA SER A 142 3.99 -2.43 -1.61
C SER A 142 3.02 -1.26 -1.80
N TRP A 143 3.56 -0.17 -2.32
CA TRP A 143 2.82 1.07 -2.62
C TRP A 143 3.06 1.48 -4.05
N HIS A 144 2.01 1.94 -4.71
CA HIS A 144 2.07 2.52 -6.04
C HIS A 144 2.36 4.01 -5.94
N ILE A 145 3.37 4.46 -6.67
CA ILE A 145 3.71 5.87 -6.85
C ILE A 145 3.34 6.25 -8.27
N TRP A 146 2.33 7.09 -8.39
CA TRP A 146 1.82 7.58 -9.66
C TRP A 146 2.31 9.01 -9.89
N MET A 147 3.20 9.18 -10.85
CA MET A 147 3.83 10.45 -11.20
C MET A 147 3.15 11.01 -12.44
N THR A 148 2.34 12.06 -12.26
CA THR A 148 1.57 12.70 -13.34
C THR A 148 1.15 14.09 -12.91
N ASP A 149 0.64 14.93 -13.83
CA ASP A 149 -0.10 16.12 -13.46
C ASP A 149 -1.34 15.73 -12.64
N GLN A 150 -1.86 16.68 -11.83
CA GLN A 150 -3.01 16.39 -10.97
C GLN A 150 -4.22 15.99 -11.81
N PRO A 151 -4.72 14.74 -11.67
CA PRO A 151 -5.96 14.33 -12.33
C PRO A 151 -7.11 15.26 -11.97
N GLN A 152 -7.91 15.62 -12.96
CA GLN A 152 -9.03 16.52 -12.78
C GLN A 152 -10.32 15.73 -12.51
N GLU A 153 -11.21 16.34 -11.75
CA GLU A 153 -12.52 15.78 -11.51
C GLU A 153 -13.48 16.11 -12.65
N HIS A 154 -14.18 15.11 -13.11
CA HIS A 154 -15.30 15.25 -14.05
C HIS A 154 -16.62 14.94 -13.33
N VAL A 155 -17.38 15.98 -13.01
CA VAL A 155 -18.68 15.85 -12.36
C VAL A 155 -19.74 15.60 -13.42
N TYR A 156 -20.37 14.45 -13.37
CA TYR A 156 -21.47 14.10 -14.27
C TYR A 156 -22.75 14.82 -13.88
N LYS A 157 -23.53 15.22 -14.90
CA LYS A 157 -24.88 15.79 -14.69
C LYS A 157 -25.83 14.75 -14.09
N ASN A 158 -26.90 15.21 -13.47
CA ASN A 158 -27.98 14.38 -12.91
C ASN A 158 -27.53 13.46 -11.75
N ASN A 159 -26.58 13.91 -10.94
CA ASN A 159 -26.07 13.14 -9.78
C ASN A 159 -25.50 11.75 -10.16
N ALA A 160 -25.00 11.57 -11.37
CA ALA A 160 -24.36 10.33 -11.80
C ALA A 160 -22.97 10.09 -11.20
N GLY A 161 -22.52 11.01 -10.31
CA GLY A 161 -21.26 10.90 -9.60
C GLY A 161 -20.13 11.74 -10.20
N THR A 162 -18.94 11.58 -9.64
CA THR A 162 -17.71 12.25 -10.07
C THR A 162 -16.68 11.18 -10.41
N MET A 163 -15.97 11.38 -11.51
CA MET A 163 -14.90 10.49 -11.96
C MET A 163 -13.62 11.31 -12.22
N MET A 164 -12.48 10.66 -12.24
CA MET A 164 -11.26 11.28 -12.74
C MET A 164 -11.31 11.41 -14.27
N ASP A 165 -10.57 12.36 -14.81
CA ASP A 165 -10.43 12.60 -16.26
C ASP A 165 -9.64 11.50 -16.99
N ARG A 166 -9.06 10.54 -16.25
CA ARG A 166 -8.18 9.49 -16.76
C ARG A 166 -8.28 8.20 -15.97
N ASN A 167 -7.77 7.09 -16.56
CA ASN A 167 -7.62 5.81 -15.88
C ASN A 167 -6.56 5.87 -14.78
N LEU A 168 -6.67 5.01 -13.78
CA LEU A 168 -5.64 4.88 -12.74
C LEU A 168 -4.28 4.55 -13.36
N GLY A 169 -3.26 5.31 -13.00
CA GLY A 169 -1.91 5.16 -13.53
C GLY A 169 -1.69 5.74 -14.93
N ALA A 170 -2.69 6.39 -15.53
CA ALA A 170 -2.52 7.06 -16.82
C ALA A 170 -1.70 8.34 -16.68
N THR A 171 -0.79 8.56 -17.62
CA THR A 171 0.03 9.79 -17.71
C THR A 171 -0.54 10.79 -18.72
N SER A 172 -1.67 10.49 -19.33
CA SER A 172 -2.39 11.35 -20.27
C SER A 172 -3.90 11.14 -20.16
N SER A 173 -4.66 12.21 -20.34
CA SER A 173 -6.13 12.17 -20.50
C SER A 173 -6.55 12.24 -21.97
N THR A 174 -5.59 12.33 -22.92
CA THR A 174 -5.87 12.50 -24.34
C THR A 174 -6.30 11.16 -24.98
N PRO A 175 -7.49 11.07 -25.57
CA PRO A 175 -7.92 9.86 -26.27
C PRO A 175 -6.96 9.45 -27.39
N GLY A 176 -6.60 8.18 -27.42
CA GLY A 176 -5.66 7.62 -28.40
C GLY A 176 -4.18 7.78 -28.06
N ASP A 177 -3.84 8.47 -27.00
CA ASP A 177 -2.49 8.52 -26.46
C ASP A 177 -2.14 7.20 -25.76
N ALA A 178 -0.94 6.70 -25.94
CA ALA A 178 -0.46 5.50 -25.25
C ALA A 178 -0.46 5.68 -23.72
N GLY A 179 -0.15 6.87 -23.23
CA GLY A 179 -0.19 7.21 -21.80
C GLY A 179 -1.60 7.21 -21.19
N ALA A 180 -2.66 7.23 -22.01
CA ALA A 180 -4.05 7.23 -21.53
C ALA A 180 -4.55 5.84 -21.11
N HIS A 181 -3.83 4.78 -21.42
CA HIS A 181 -4.27 3.42 -21.09
C HIS A 181 -4.31 3.16 -19.57
N GLY A 182 -3.38 3.75 -18.82
CA GLY A 182 -3.24 3.51 -17.39
C GLY A 182 -2.72 2.13 -17.04
N LEU A 183 -3.09 1.65 -15.87
CA LEU A 183 -2.66 0.36 -15.33
C LEU A 183 -3.86 -0.59 -15.16
N LEU A 184 -3.59 -1.88 -15.08
CA LEU A 184 -4.58 -2.91 -14.78
C LEU A 184 -4.51 -3.29 -13.31
N TYR A 185 -5.66 -3.64 -12.75
CA TYR A 185 -5.78 -4.15 -11.39
C TYR A 185 -6.59 -5.43 -11.40
N GLN A 186 -6.19 -6.40 -10.61
CA GLN A 186 -7.03 -7.54 -10.30
C GLN A 186 -8.00 -7.15 -9.19
N TRP A 187 -9.28 -7.47 -9.31
CA TRP A 187 -10.31 -7.09 -8.35
C TRP A 187 -9.90 -7.46 -6.91
N GLY A 188 -9.94 -6.50 -5.99
CA GLY A 188 -9.54 -6.67 -4.60
C GLY A 188 -8.02 -6.76 -4.37
N ARG A 189 -7.18 -6.51 -5.39
CA ARG A 189 -5.73 -6.35 -5.24
C ARG A 189 -5.33 -4.89 -5.33
N LYS A 190 -4.46 -4.47 -4.42
CA LYS A 190 -3.90 -3.10 -4.39
C LYS A 190 -2.82 -2.85 -5.46
N ASP A 191 -2.18 -3.93 -5.95
CA ASP A 191 -1.01 -3.83 -6.81
C ASP A 191 -1.39 -3.64 -8.27
N PRO A 192 -0.81 -2.65 -8.95
CA PRO A 192 -1.02 -2.40 -10.36
C PRO A 192 -0.15 -3.30 -11.24
N PHE A 193 -0.69 -3.60 -12.43
CA PHE A 193 -0.03 -4.31 -13.52
C PHE A 193 0.02 -3.43 -14.76
N LEU A 194 1.03 -3.65 -15.61
CA LEU A 194 1.08 -2.93 -16.88
C LEU A 194 -0.16 -3.26 -17.73
N ASN A 195 -0.62 -2.26 -18.46
CA ASN A 195 -1.63 -2.43 -19.48
C ASN A 195 -1.20 -3.48 -20.52
N ALA A 196 -2.06 -4.44 -20.78
CA ALA A 196 -1.81 -5.52 -21.73
C ALA A 196 -2.90 -5.60 -22.80
N SER A 197 -2.50 -5.88 -24.04
CA SER A 197 -3.45 -6.14 -25.12
C SER A 197 -4.03 -7.54 -25.05
N PHE A 198 -3.28 -8.51 -24.55
CA PHE A 198 -3.67 -9.92 -24.53
C PHE A 198 -3.04 -10.69 -23.37
N ILE A 199 -3.83 -11.58 -22.81
CA ILE A 199 -3.36 -12.78 -22.14
C ILE A 199 -3.42 -13.85 -23.22
N ILE A 200 -2.27 -14.24 -23.81
CA ILE A 200 -2.23 -15.17 -24.93
C ILE A 200 -2.37 -16.62 -24.43
N GLU A 201 -3.00 -17.42 -25.25
CA GLU A 201 -3.20 -18.87 -25.21
C GLU A 201 -2.90 -19.58 -23.89
N ASN A 202 -3.94 -20.16 -23.32
CA ASN A 202 -3.88 -20.89 -22.03
C ASN A 202 -3.55 -20.07 -20.80
N TYR A 203 -3.69 -18.73 -20.84
CA TYR A 203 -3.47 -17.83 -19.67
C TYR A 203 -2.08 -17.92 -19.03
N THR A 204 -1.08 -18.27 -19.83
CA THR A 204 0.29 -18.45 -19.34
C THR A 204 1.23 -17.33 -19.71
N THR A 205 0.85 -16.44 -20.64
CA THR A 205 1.73 -15.37 -21.12
C THR A 205 1.05 -14.01 -21.01
N TYR A 206 1.71 -13.10 -20.34
CA TYR A 206 1.33 -11.70 -20.21
C TYR A 206 2.18 -10.85 -21.13
N LEU A 207 1.54 -10.14 -22.07
CA LEU A 207 2.22 -9.24 -23.01
C LEU A 207 1.77 -7.80 -22.82
N PRO A 208 2.48 -7.01 -22.00
CA PRO A 208 2.15 -5.61 -21.78
C PRO A 208 2.43 -4.77 -23.02
N HIS A 209 1.59 -3.77 -23.27
CA HIS A 209 1.84 -2.71 -24.26
C HIS A 209 2.94 -1.77 -23.81
N ALA A 210 2.88 -1.37 -22.55
CA ALA A 210 3.89 -0.53 -21.95
C ALA A 210 5.14 -1.34 -21.61
N LYS A 211 6.29 -0.66 -21.59
CA LYS A 211 7.56 -1.22 -21.15
C LYS A 211 7.87 -0.78 -19.72
N SER A 212 8.61 -1.61 -19.01
CA SER A 212 9.07 -1.32 -17.65
C SER A 212 10.50 -1.79 -17.43
N THR A 213 11.01 -1.50 -16.24
CA THR A 213 12.34 -1.94 -15.79
C THR A 213 12.44 -3.45 -15.56
N ILE A 214 11.31 -4.18 -15.50
CA ILE A 214 11.27 -5.63 -15.33
C ILE A 214 10.51 -6.30 -16.47
N SER A 215 10.74 -7.61 -16.63
CA SER A 215 9.96 -8.47 -17.54
C SER A 215 8.72 -9.00 -16.84
N TRP A 216 7.57 -8.81 -17.46
CA TRP A 216 6.26 -9.27 -16.96
C TRP A 216 5.92 -10.63 -17.54
N THR A 217 6.60 -11.67 -17.10
CA THR A 217 6.37 -13.03 -17.58
C THR A 217 5.80 -13.95 -16.51
N SER A 218 5.69 -13.46 -15.28
CA SER A 218 5.24 -14.28 -14.16
C SER A 218 3.72 -14.30 -14.09
N ILE A 219 3.14 -15.41 -14.50
CA ILE A 219 1.73 -15.73 -14.31
C ILE A 219 1.66 -17.05 -13.56
N VAL A 220 0.84 -17.12 -12.53
CA VAL A 220 0.57 -18.34 -11.78
C VAL A 220 -0.93 -18.63 -11.78
N PRO A 221 -1.33 -19.91 -11.76
CA PRO A 221 -2.74 -20.26 -11.69
C PRO A 221 -3.31 -20.01 -10.29
N ALA A 222 -4.58 -19.62 -10.22
CA ALA A 222 -5.31 -19.43 -8.97
C ALA A 222 -5.63 -20.79 -8.31
N TYR A 223 -4.62 -21.42 -7.74
CA TYR A 223 -4.79 -22.61 -6.88
C TYR A 223 -4.75 -22.20 -5.39
N PRO A 224 -5.10 -23.11 -4.48
CA PRO A 224 -5.16 -22.81 -3.05
C PRO A 224 -3.89 -22.17 -2.46
N TRP A 225 -2.73 -22.41 -3.06
CA TRP A 225 -1.44 -21.87 -2.61
C TRP A 225 -1.03 -20.55 -3.28
N TYR A 226 -1.61 -20.19 -4.43
CA TYR A 226 -1.32 -18.93 -5.14
C TYR A 226 -2.48 -17.94 -5.07
N GLY A 227 -3.72 -18.42 -5.06
CA GLY A 227 -4.92 -17.60 -4.99
C GLY A 227 -5.22 -17.12 -3.55
N THR A 228 -4.23 -16.62 -2.83
CA THR A 228 -4.36 -16.15 -1.45
C THR A 228 -3.91 -14.71 -1.32
N ILE A 229 -4.43 -14.00 -0.30
CA ILE A 229 -4.02 -12.62 0.00
C ILE A 229 -2.54 -12.59 0.35
N ASP A 230 -2.04 -13.52 1.16
CA ASP A 230 -0.63 -13.58 1.57
C ASP A 230 0.30 -13.74 0.36
N TYR A 231 -0.06 -14.66 -0.56
CA TYR A 231 0.73 -14.83 -1.79
C TYR A 231 0.70 -13.57 -2.65
N ALA A 232 -0.48 -12.99 -2.87
CA ALA A 232 -0.64 -11.77 -3.65
C ALA A 232 0.17 -10.60 -3.05
N THR A 233 0.14 -10.44 -1.73
CA THR A 233 0.90 -9.41 -0.99
C THR A 233 2.41 -9.59 -1.14
N SER A 234 2.90 -10.82 -0.99
CA SER A 234 4.33 -11.14 -1.11
C SER A 234 4.82 -11.15 -2.56
N ASN A 235 3.91 -11.22 -3.55
CA ASN A 235 4.23 -11.30 -4.97
C ASN A 235 3.48 -10.25 -5.80
N PRO A 236 3.69 -8.95 -5.54
CA PRO A 236 2.95 -7.86 -6.16
C PRO A 236 3.15 -7.74 -7.67
N THR A 237 4.20 -8.34 -8.22
CA THR A 237 4.52 -8.35 -9.66
C THR A 237 4.06 -9.61 -10.39
N THR A 238 3.42 -10.55 -9.69
CA THR A 238 2.93 -11.80 -10.27
C THR A 238 1.43 -11.74 -10.52
N LEU A 239 1.01 -11.88 -11.76
CA LEU A 239 -0.40 -11.99 -12.12
C LEU A 239 -0.91 -13.38 -11.72
N ILE A 240 -2.05 -13.45 -11.04
CA ILE A 240 -2.69 -14.72 -10.68
C ILE A 240 -3.84 -14.94 -11.66
N SER A 241 -3.68 -15.88 -12.59
CA SER A 241 -4.68 -16.17 -13.61
C SER A 241 -5.62 -17.28 -13.17
N VAL A 242 -6.87 -17.21 -13.62
CA VAL A 242 -7.83 -18.29 -13.42
C VAL A 242 -7.82 -19.18 -14.64
N PRO A 243 -7.68 -20.50 -14.51
CA PRO A 243 -7.83 -21.41 -15.64
C PRO A 243 -9.23 -21.27 -16.27
N TYR A 244 -9.29 -21.21 -17.59
CA TYR A 244 -10.51 -20.95 -18.40
C TYR A 244 -11.72 -21.84 -18.08
N ASN A 245 -11.51 -23.01 -17.53
CA ASN A 245 -12.54 -24.01 -17.24
C ASN A 245 -13.05 -23.99 -15.78
N VAL A 246 -12.61 -23.04 -14.97
CA VAL A 246 -13.05 -22.88 -13.57
C VAL A 246 -13.94 -21.63 -13.53
N GLY A 247 -15.22 -21.76 -13.69
CA GLY A 247 -16.24 -20.74 -13.96
C GLY A 247 -16.25 -19.40 -13.20
N ASN A 248 -15.27 -19.07 -12.39
CA ASN A 248 -15.30 -17.89 -11.52
C ASN A 248 -14.44 -16.70 -11.97
N TYR A 249 -13.55 -16.83 -12.91
CA TYR A 249 -12.67 -15.75 -13.42
C TYR A 249 -12.01 -14.87 -12.35
N ASP A 250 -11.87 -15.42 -11.11
CA ASP A 250 -11.35 -14.72 -9.97
C ASP A 250 -9.97 -15.25 -9.56
N TRP A 251 -9.04 -14.35 -9.24
CA TRP A 251 -7.71 -14.72 -8.77
C TRP A 251 -7.72 -15.27 -7.35
N PHE A 252 -8.72 -14.89 -6.53
CA PHE A 252 -8.84 -15.33 -5.15
C PHE A 252 -9.50 -16.69 -5.08
N TYR A 253 -8.79 -17.65 -4.53
CA TYR A 253 -9.26 -19.03 -4.45
C TYR A 253 -9.97 -19.28 -3.12
N THR A 254 -11.28 -19.36 -3.16
CA THR A 254 -12.13 -19.63 -1.99
C THR A 254 -12.57 -21.09 -1.85
N SER A 255 -12.06 -22.03 -2.64
CA SER A 255 -12.57 -23.36 -2.88
C SER A 255 -13.67 -23.42 -3.97
N SER A 256 -13.84 -24.61 -4.58
CA SER A 256 -14.77 -24.81 -5.70
C SER A 256 -16.25 -24.60 -5.37
N SER A 257 -16.59 -24.25 -4.14
CA SER A 257 -17.97 -24.12 -3.65
C SER A 257 -18.31 -22.78 -2.99
N ASN A 258 -17.38 -21.86 -2.79
CA ASN A 258 -17.65 -20.60 -2.10
C ASN A 258 -17.68 -19.41 -3.04
N LEU A 259 -18.88 -18.85 -3.20
CA LEU A 259 -19.15 -17.61 -3.96
C LEU A 259 -19.06 -16.35 -3.08
N THR A 260 -18.63 -16.46 -1.83
CA THR A 260 -18.50 -15.33 -0.92
C THR A 260 -17.07 -14.79 -0.96
N ASP A 261 -16.97 -13.59 -1.44
CA ASP A 261 -15.72 -12.83 -1.55
C ASP A 261 -15.58 -11.90 -0.34
N ASN A 262 -14.64 -12.18 0.54
CA ASN A 262 -14.36 -11.40 1.75
C ASN A 262 -13.15 -10.44 1.59
N ARG A 263 -12.74 -10.14 0.35
CA ARG A 263 -11.59 -9.24 0.08
C ARG A 263 -11.86 -7.76 0.34
N SER A 264 -13.09 -7.42 0.62
CA SER A 264 -13.50 -6.04 0.91
C SER A 264 -13.45 -5.67 2.38
N GLU A 265 -12.95 -6.56 3.25
CA GLU A 265 -12.77 -6.30 4.68
C GLU A 265 -11.32 -5.87 5.00
#